data_7e06c4df0869ffa42208328ae659572b
#
_entry.id   7e06c4df0869ffa42208328ae659572b
#
_cell.length_a   1.000
_cell.length_b   1.000
_cell.length_c   1.000
_cell.angle_alpha   90.00
_cell.angle_beta   90.00
_cell.angle_gamma   90.00
#
_symmetry.space_group_name_H-M   'P 1'
#
loop_
_entity.id
_entity.type
_entity.pdbx_description
1 polymer ?
#
loop_
_entity_poly.entity_id
_entity_poly.type
_entity_poly.pdbx_seq_one_letter_code
_entity_poly.pdbx_strand_id
1 'polypeptide(L)'
;MLHTVGFTSSDSFKCLENLKKGAVDLCLTYCGWEKCDPGHRFGPNKRISHVLHIVESGSGVFEMDGHQYHLTGGEAFLIPSSVEAWYEADMDNPWTYRWVGFEGMTAEEVIHVSGFSRENPVRRIHCMENAAKYIDAMVQTNKLVFENELKRNGLLMLLFSDLITDNRDACLREGKLLPYHRYPNSVYVEHAVDYIAANYDKRL
;
A
#
# COMPACT_ATOMS: atom_id res chain seq x y z
N MET A 1 10.75 -26.61 -7.08
CA MET A 1 10.46 -26.38 -5.65
C MET A 1 9.04 -25.89 -5.53
N LEU A 2 8.20 -26.59 -4.78
CA LEU A 2 6.85 -26.09 -4.44
C LEU A 2 7.02 -24.88 -3.51
N HIS A 3 6.66 -23.68 -3.99
CA HIS A 3 6.60 -22.51 -3.13
C HIS A 3 5.44 -22.72 -2.14
N THR A 4 5.79 -22.90 -0.89
CA THR A 4 4.80 -22.96 0.20
C THR A 4 4.47 -21.53 0.61
N VAL A 5 3.19 -21.20 0.74
CA VAL A 5 2.78 -19.94 1.38
C VAL A 5 3.27 -19.99 2.82
N GLY A 6 4.01 -18.96 3.24
CA GLY A 6 4.33 -18.75 4.64
C GLY A 6 3.16 -18.06 5.33
N PHE A 7 2.62 -18.66 6.36
CA PHE A 7 1.68 -18.00 7.26
C PHE A 7 2.15 -18.14 8.69
N THR A 8 2.48 -17.04 9.31
CA THR A 8 2.88 -16.97 10.72
C THR A 8 1.84 -16.18 11.50
N SER A 9 1.47 -16.66 12.66
CA SER A 9 0.49 -16.00 13.53
C SER A 9 0.83 -16.17 14.99
N SER A 10 0.93 -15.06 15.72
CA SER A 10 1.04 -14.97 17.17
C SER A 10 0.19 -13.79 17.68
N ASP A 11 0.23 -13.53 18.97
CA ASP A 11 -0.49 -12.40 19.59
C ASP A 11 0.11 -11.03 19.23
N SER A 12 1.38 -10.99 18.82
CA SER A 12 2.11 -9.76 18.48
C SER A 12 2.51 -9.66 17.00
N PHE A 13 2.35 -10.75 16.23
CA PHE A 13 2.84 -10.81 14.84
C PHE A 13 1.96 -11.69 13.98
N LYS A 14 1.56 -11.18 12.81
CA LYS A 14 0.96 -11.99 11.74
C LYS A 14 1.56 -11.62 10.41
N CYS A 15 1.95 -12.62 9.64
CA CYS A 15 2.52 -12.45 8.31
C CYS A 15 1.99 -13.51 7.35
N LEU A 16 1.66 -13.06 6.16
CA LEU A 16 1.35 -13.89 5.00
C LEU A 16 2.38 -13.54 3.92
N GLU A 17 3.16 -14.50 3.47
CA GLU A 17 4.28 -14.28 2.53
C GLU A 17 4.39 -15.39 1.47
N ASN A 18 5.31 -15.20 0.52
CA ASN A 18 5.54 -16.14 -0.59
C ASN A 18 4.30 -16.37 -1.45
N LEU A 19 3.51 -15.33 -1.66
CA LEU A 19 2.31 -15.40 -2.48
C LEU A 19 2.68 -15.59 -3.96
N LYS A 20 1.92 -16.46 -4.63
CA LYS A 20 2.09 -16.69 -6.06
C LYS A 20 1.61 -15.46 -6.84
N LYS A 21 2.43 -15.04 -7.81
CA LYS A 21 2.10 -13.91 -8.69
C LYS A 21 1.24 -14.40 -9.86
N GLY A 22 -0.03 -14.06 -9.85
CA GLY A 22 -0.94 -14.37 -10.97
C GLY A 22 -1.39 -13.11 -11.72
N ALA A 23 -1.54 -11.99 -10.99
CA ALA A 23 -1.91 -10.71 -11.58
C ALA A 23 -0.68 -9.96 -12.10
N VAL A 24 -0.85 -9.26 -13.24
CA VAL A 24 0.22 -8.50 -13.90
C VAL A 24 0.16 -7.02 -13.52
N ASP A 25 -1.04 -6.47 -13.37
CA ASP A 25 -1.25 -5.03 -13.18
C ASP A 25 -0.85 -4.57 -11.78
N LEU A 26 -1.37 -5.20 -10.74
CA LEU A 26 -1.04 -4.95 -9.35
C LEU A 26 -1.31 -6.22 -8.53
N CYS A 27 -0.31 -6.72 -7.82
CA CYS A 27 -0.46 -7.93 -7.02
C CYS A 27 0.20 -7.82 -5.64
N LEU A 28 -0.45 -8.43 -4.65
CA LEU A 28 0.07 -8.60 -3.31
C LEU A 28 1.15 -9.68 -3.31
N THR A 29 2.32 -9.39 -2.74
CA THR A 29 3.42 -10.35 -2.58
C THR A 29 3.54 -10.88 -1.16
N TYR A 30 3.25 -10.05 -0.17
CA TYR A 30 3.15 -10.38 1.24
C TYR A 30 2.44 -9.27 2.02
N CYS A 31 1.93 -9.57 3.19
CA CYS A 31 1.32 -8.60 4.09
C CYS A 31 1.37 -9.09 5.54
N GLY A 32 1.20 -8.18 6.47
CA GLY A 32 1.15 -8.54 7.87
C GLY A 32 0.95 -7.36 8.80
N TRP A 33 1.04 -7.64 10.09
CA TRP A 33 1.10 -6.64 11.14
C TRP A 33 1.99 -7.13 12.28
N GLU A 34 2.55 -6.20 13.01
CA GLU A 34 3.41 -6.47 14.16
C GLU A 34 3.24 -5.41 15.23
N LYS A 35 3.11 -5.87 16.46
CA LYS A 35 3.31 -5.07 17.67
C LYS A 35 4.74 -5.28 18.09
N CYS A 36 5.59 -4.30 17.85
CA CYS A 36 7.02 -4.41 18.07
C CYS A 36 7.40 -4.37 19.55
N ASP A 37 8.45 -5.09 19.88
CA ASP A 37 9.18 -4.90 21.14
C ASP A 37 10.01 -3.60 21.10
N PRO A 38 10.38 -3.02 22.26
CA PRO A 38 11.28 -1.87 22.33
C PRO A 38 12.57 -2.10 21.54
N GLY A 39 12.93 -1.15 20.66
CA GLY A 39 14.13 -1.21 19.84
C GLY A 39 14.13 -2.31 18.78
N HIS A 40 12.98 -2.94 18.50
CA HIS A 40 12.89 -3.92 17.42
C HIS A 40 13.29 -3.29 16.08
N ARG A 41 14.34 -3.83 15.47
CA ARG A 41 14.95 -3.29 14.26
C ARG A 41 14.86 -4.28 13.10
N PHE A 42 14.52 -3.76 11.94
CA PHE A 42 14.57 -4.48 10.67
C PHE A 42 15.51 -3.78 9.68
N GLY A 43 16.36 -4.56 9.03
CA GLY A 43 17.31 -4.05 8.04
C GLY A 43 18.68 -3.66 8.62
N PRO A 44 19.57 -3.08 7.79
CA PRO A 44 19.32 -2.65 6.41
C PRO A 44 19.05 -3.83 5.44
N ASN A 45 18.10 -3.66 4.54
CA ASN A 45 17.76 -4.70 3.57
C ASN A 45 17.20 -4.08 2.27
N LYS A 46 17.36 -4.81 1.15
CA LYS A 46 16.75 -4.49 -0.15
C LYS A 46 15.70 -5.53 -0.48
N ARG A 47 14.51 -5.12 -0.82
CA ARG A 47 13.42 -6.00 -1.23
C ARG A 47 13.11 -5.80 -2.72
N ILE A 48 12.67 -6.88 -3.38
CA ILE A 48 12.26 -6.81 -4.80
C ILE A 48 10.92 -6.09 -4.93
N SER A 49 10.00 -6.31 -3.99
CA SER A 49 8.69 -5.65 -3.98
C SER A 49 8.76 -4.26 -3.37
N HIS A 50 7.87 -3.36 -3.78
CA HIS A 50 7.56 -2.17 -3.00
C HIS A 50 6.90 -2.57 -1.69
N VAL A 51 7.16 -1.83 -0.62
CA VAL A 51 6.54 -2.09 0.69
C VAL A 51 5.98 -0.81 1.26
N LEU A 52 4.69 -0.81 1.51
CA LEU A 52 4.04 0.25 2.25
C LEU A 52 3.83 -0.20 3.69
N HIS A 53 4.35 0.56 4.63
CA HIS A 53 4.12 0.40 6.06
C HIS A 53 3.15 1.47 6.56
N ILE A 54 2.29 1.12 7.49
CA ILE A 54 1.29 1.99 8.10
C ILE A 54 1.46 1.88 9.60
N VAL A 55 1.90 2.96 10.25
CA VAL A 55 2.07 3.02 11.71
C VAL A 55 0.72 3.26 12.36
N GLU A 56 0.23 2.28 13.11
CA GLU A 56 -1.07 2.34 13.78
C GLU A 56 -0.99 3.12 15.09
N SER A 57 0.04 2.86 15.88
CA SER A 57 0.30 3.50 17.18
C SER A 57 1.78 3.46 17.53
N GLY A 58 2.17 4.19 18.55
CA GLY A 58 3.56 4.26 18.98
C GLY A 58 4.42 5.12 18.06
N SER A 59 5.73 4.92 18.09
CA SER A 59 6.73 5.69 17.35
C SER A 59 7.94 4.85 16.95
N GLY A 60 8.72 5.37 16.01
CA GLY A 60 9.96 4.76 15.56
C GLY A 60 10.69 5.60 14.54
N VAL A 61 11.79 5.07 14.05
CA VAL A 61 12.64 5.70 13.05
C VAL A 61 12.67 4.83 11.79
N PHE A 62 12.51 5.45 10.65
CA PHE A 62 12.72 4.88 9.32
C PHE A 62 13.88 5.61 8.64
N GLU A 63 14.79 4.88 8.01
CA GLU A 63 15.91 5.44 7.27
C GLU A 63 15.96 4.88 5.86
N MET A 64 16.12 5.78 4.90
CA MET A 64 16.30 5.47 3.49
C MET A 64 17.14 6.55 2.81
N ASP A 65 18.09 6.14 1.95
CA ASP A 65 18.97 7.05 1.20
C ASP A 65 19.75 8.05 2.11
N GLY A 66 20.09 7.64 3.35
CA GLY A 66 20.80 8.47 4.31
C GLY A 66 19.92 9.50 5.04
N HIS A 67 18.62 9.48 4.83
CA HIS A 67 17.67 10.35 5.51
C HIS A 67 16.87 9.57 6.56
N GLN A 68 16.81 10.12 7.77
CA GLN A 68 16.03 9.57 8.86
C GLN A 68 14.70 10.29 9.03
N TYR A 69 13.65 9.52 9.20
CA TYR A 69 12.28 9.99 9.42
C TYR A 69 11.78 9.44 10.75
N HIS A 70 11.36 10.34 11.65
CA HIS A 70 10.70 9.96 12.90
C HIS A 70 9.19 9.88 12.64
N LEU A 71 8.61 8.71 12.83
CA LEU A 71 7.20 8.46 12.58
C LEU A 71 6.44 8.13 13.85
N THR A 72 5.17 8.49 13.84
CA THR A 72 4.21 8.23 14.90
C THR A 72 2.93 7.63 14.34
N GLY A 73 2.06 7.14 15.20
CA GLY A 73 0.74 6.63 14.79
C GLY A 73 -0.02 7.61 13.87
N GLY A 74 -0.61 7.10 12.81
CA GLY A 74 -1.29 7.86 11.76
C GLY A 74 -0.42 8.21 10.56
N GLU A 75 0.84 7.78 10.54
CA GLU A 75 1.74 8.01 9.42
C GLU A 75 2.05 6.70 8.69
N ALA A 76 2.36 6.82 7.42
CA ALA A 76 2.76 5.70 6.58
C ALA A 76 4.08 6.00 5.88
N PHE A 77 4.87 4.96 5.62
CA PHE A 77 6.11 5.08 4.87
C PHE A 77 6.23 4.01 3.79
N LEU A 78 6.80 4.41 2.67
CA LEU A 78 7.04 3.57 1.51
C LEU A 78 8.52 3.23 1.41
N ILE A 79 8.81 1.96 1.20
CA ILE A 79 10.13 1.48 0.75
C ILE A 79 9.98 1.06 -0.71
N PRO A 80 10.55 1.81 -1.67
CA PRO A 80 10.51 1.42 -3.07
C PRO A 80 11.28 0.12 -3.33
N SER A 81 10.90 -0.60 -4.39
CA SER A 81 11.60 -1.80 -4.84
C SER A 81 13.10 -1.55 -5.00
N SER A 82 13.92 -2.48 -4.56
CA SER A 82 15.39 -2.48 -4.69
C SER A 82 16.12 -1.32 -3.99
N VAL A 83 15.44 -0.56 -3.15
CA VAL A 83 16.05 0.47 -2.30
C VAL A 83 16.42 -0.13 -0.96
N GLU A 84 17.63 0.22 -0.47
CA GLU A 84 18.08 -0.18 0.87
C GLU A 84 17.44 0.72 1.92
N ALA A 85 16.89 0.10 2.95
CA ALA A 85 16.27 0.80 4.05
C ALA A 85 16.36 -0.01 5.34
N TRP A 86 16.26 0.68 6.47
CA TRP A 86 16.05 0.08 7.78
C TRP A 86 15.03 0.89 8.58
N TYR A 87 14.44 0.25 9.58
CA TYR A 87 13.53 0.91 10.51
C TYR A 87 13.63 0.26 11.89
N GLU A 88 13.34 1.04 12.93
CA GLU A 88 13.51 0.65 14.33
C GLU A 88 12.39 1.25 15.19
N ALA A 89 11.77 0.41 16.02
CA ALA A 89 10.79 0.84 16.99
C ALA A 89 11.43 1.65 18.12
N ASP A 90 10.73 2.64 18.62
CA ASP A 90 11.16 3.43 19.78
C ASP A 90 11.32 2.55 21.02
N MET A 91 12.26 2.93 21.91
CA MET A 91 12.55 2.18 23.13
C MET A 91 11.47 2.33 24.21
N ASP A 92 10.83 3.48 24.28
CA ASP A 92 9.87 3.80 25.34
C ASP A 92 8.41 3.68 24.85
N ASN A 93 8.19 3.90 23.54
CA ASN A 93 6.87 3.87 22.91
C ASN A 93 6.90 3.12 21.57
N PRO A 94 7.25 1.81 21.58
CA PRO A 94 7.43 1.03 20.36
C PRO A 94 6.12 0.99 19.53
N TRP A 95 6.29 1.11 18.23
CA TRP A 95 5.14 1.12 17.32
C TRP A 95 4.48 -0.24 17.14
N THR A 96 3.18 -0.17 16.79
CA THR A 96 2.46 -1.22 16.09
C THR A 96 2.27 -0.77 14.67
N TYR A 97 2.64 -1.59 13.69
CA TYR A 97 2.49 -1.25 12.27
C TYR A 97 1.93 -2.41 11.46
N ARG A 98 1.37 -2.06 10.31
CA ARG A 98 0.94 -3.00 9.27
C ARG A 98 1.76 -2.75 8.02
N TRP A 99 1.86 -3.78 7.17
CA TRP A 99 2.54 -3.64 5.87
C TRP A 99 1.86 -4.43 4.77
N VAL A 100 2.07 -3.96 3.54
CA VAL A 100 1.79 -4.68 2.31
C VAL A 100 3.00 -4.58 1.39
N GLY A 101 3.48 -5.74 0.92
CA GLY A 101 4.44 -5.84 -0.18
C GLY A 101 3.66 -6.06 -1.48
N PHE A 102 4.00 -5.33 -2.52
CA PHE A 102 3.28 -5.38 -3.78
C PHE A 102 4.20 -5.13 -4.98
N GLU A 103 3.75 -5.59 -6.13
CA GLU A 103 4.41 -5.43 -7.43
C GLU A 103 3.34 -5.31 -8.52
N GLY A 104 3.75 -4.92 -9.72
CA GLY A 104 2.89 -4.87 -10.89
C GLY A 104 3.22 -3.70 -11.81
N MET A 105 2.63 -3.71 -13.02
CA MET A 105 2.87 -2.67 -14.03
C MET A 105 2.37 -1.29 -13.59
N THR A 106 1.32 -1.25 -12.77
CA THR A 106 0.74 0.00 -12.25
C THR A 106 1.27 0.40 -10.87
N ALA A 107 2.24 -0.36 -10.31
CA ALA A 107 2.72 -0.13 -8.94
C ALA A 107 3.28 1.29 -8.73
N GLU A 108 4.15 1.76 -9.63
CA GLU A 108 4.71 3.11 -9.55
C GLU A 108 3.64 4.20 -9.66
N GLU A 109 2.63 3.96 -10.50
CA GLU A 109 1.53 4.91 -10.68
C GLU A 109 0.67 5.03 -9.42
N VAL A 110 0.24 3.91 -8.83
CA VAL A 110 -0.57 3.94 -7.61
C VAL A 110 0.22 4.53 -6.43
N ILE A 111 1.54 4.30 -6.35
CA ILE A 111 2.44 4.93 -5.39
C ILE A 111 2.38 6.45 -5.55
N HIS A 112 2.64 6.94 -6.77
CA HIS A 112 2.69 8.37 -7.07
C HIS A 112 1.35 9.07 -6.77
N VAL A 113 0.25 8.52 -7.25
CA VAL A 113 -1.08 9.11 -7.05
C VAL A 113 -1.54 9.02 -5.59
N SER A 114 -1.04 8.05 -4.83
CA SER A 114 -1.24 7.97 -3.37
C SER A 114 -0.38 8.99 -2.58
N GLY A 115 0.43 9.80 -3.25
CA GLY A 115 1.24 10.85 -2.63
C GLY A 115 2.55 10.38 -2.04
N PHE A 116 3.04 9.20 -2.46
CA PHE A 116 4.37 8.71 -2.09
C PHE A 116 5.33 8.81 -3.27
N SER A 117 6.59 9.00 -2.97
CA SER A 117 7.70 8.86 -3.92
C SER A 117 8.98 8.50 -3.15
N ARG A 118 10.08 8.25 -3.87
CA ARG A 118 11.38 8.02 -3.25
C ARG A 118 11.88 9.25 -2.49
N GLU A 119 11.59 10.47 -2.98
CA GLU A 119 11.97 11.74 -2.35
C GLU A 119 11.05 12.13 -1.19
N ASN A 120 9.81 11.65 -1.22
CA ASN A 120 8.79 11.88 -0.19
C ASN A 120 8.18 10.54 0.24
N PRO A 121 8.95 9.69 0.94
CA PRO A 121 8.51 8.34 1.28
C PRO A 121 7.54 8.28 2.46
N VAL A 122 7.32 9.38 3.16
CA VAL A 122 6.52 9.46 4.39
C VAL A 122 5.39 10.44 4.25
N ARG A 123 4.20 10.08 4.70
CA ARG A 123 3.07 11.01 4.85
C ARG A 123 2.10 10.57 5.94
N ARG A 124 1.34 11.53 6.48
CA ARG A 124 0.19 11.25 7.34
C ARG A 124 -0.98 10.76 6.49
N ILE A 125 -1.71 9.75 6.98
CA ILE A 125 -2.91 9.20 6.34
C ILE A 125 -4.09 9.25 7.32
N HIS A 126 -5.31 9.40 6.77
CA HIS A 126 -6.54 9.46 7.56
C HIS A 126 -7.45 8.24 7.35
N CYS A 127 -7.13 7.38 6.37
CA CYS A 127 -7.87 6.16 6.06
C CYS A 127 -7.41 4.93 6.87
N MET A 128 -6.81 5.13 8.04
CA MET A 128 -6.20 4.08 8.88
C MET A 128 -7.13 2.91 9.19
N GLU A 129 -8.39 3.19 9.56
CA GLU A 129 -9.34 2.16 9.93
C GLU A 129 -9.64 1.20 8.78
N ASN A 130 -9.86 1.74 7.58
CA ASN A 130 -10.08 0.94 6.38
C ASN A 130 -8.82 0.17 6.00
N ALA A 131 -7.65 0.82 6.02
CA ALA A 131 -6.37 0.19 5.72
C ALA A 131 -6.12 -1.01 6.64
N ALA A 132 -6.35 -0.88 7.94
CA ALA A 132 -6.24 -1.97 8.90
C ALA A 132 -7.19 -3.13 8.57
N LYS A 133 -8.47 -2.85 8.30
CA LYS A 133 -9.47 -3.86 7.92
C LYS A 133 -9.07 -4.62 6.66
N TYR A 134 -8.55 -3.92 5.63
CA TYR A 134 -8.13 -4.56 4.39
C TYR A 134 -6.93 -5.47 4.61
N ILE A 135 -5.90 -5.01 5.35
CA ILE A 135 -4.71 -5.81 5.61
C ILE A 135 -5.05 -7.03 6.48
N ASP A 136 -5.87 -6.88 7.52
CA ASP A 136 -6.34 -8.00 8.33
C ASP A 136 -7.11 -9.03 7.48
N ALA A 137 -7.95 -8.57 6.55
CA ALA A 137 -8.68 -9.44 5.62
C ALA A 137 -7.72 -10.14 4.61
N MET A 138 -6.67 -9.47 4.15
CA MET A 138 -5.62 -10.09 3.30
C MET A 138 -4.91 -11.20 4.05
N VAL A 139 -4.50 -10.99 5.29
CA VAL A 139 -3.79 -11.96 6.15
C VAL A 139 -4.62 -13.24 6.36
N GLN A 140 -5.95 -13.14 6.39
CA GLN A 140 -6.85 -14.30 6.51
C GLN A 140 -6.90 -15.17 5.25
N THR A 141 -6.41 -14.69 4.11
CA THR A 141 -6.42 -15.44 2.84
C THR A 141 -5.22 -16.38 2.69
N ASN A 142 -4.93 -17.18 3.71
CA ASN A 142 -3.71 -17.99 3.80
C ASN A 142 -3.68 -19.28 2.98
N LYS A 143 -4.73 -19.55 2.18
CA LYS A 143 -4.76 -20.70 1.25
C LYS A 143 -4.44 -20.24 -0.17
N LEU A 144 -3.62 -21.02 -0.90
CA LEU A 144 -3.32 -20.82 -2.32
C LEU A 144 -4.44 -21.34 -3.22
N VAL A 145 -5.59 -20.70 -3.15
CA VAL A 145 -6.74 -20.94 -4.03
C VAL A 145 -7.07 -19.65 -4.79
N PHE A 146 -7.63 -19.80 -5.98
CA PHE A 146 -7.83 -18.66 -6.89
C PHE A 146 -8.75 -17.58 -6.33
N GLU A 147 -9.81 -17.95 -5.63
CA GLU A 147 -10.70 -17.02 -4.95
C GLU A 147 -9.98 -16.18 -3.88
N ASN A 148 -8.99 -16.75 -3.17
CA ASN A 148 -8.18 -16.00 -2.22
C ASN A 148 -7.21 -15.05 -2.92
N GLU A 149 -6.66 -15.44 -4.07
CA GLU A 149 -5.84 -14.55 -4.90
C GLU A 149 -6.65 -13.34 -5.38
N LEU A 150 -7.84 -13.57 -5.92
CA LEU A 150 -8.76 -12.50 -6.31
C LEU A 150 -9.11 -11.59 -5.13
N LYS A 151 -9.41 -12.19 -3.97
CA LYS A 151 -9.75 -11.44 -2.75
C LYS A 151 -8.58 -10.57 -2.29
N ARG A 152 -7.35 -11.11 -2.24
CA ARG A 152 -6.15 -10.36 -1.84
C ARG A 152 -5.90 -9.16 -2.74
N ASN A 153 -5.93 -9.39 -4.05
CA ASN A 153 -5.67 -8.33 -5.04
C ASN A 153 -6.79 -7.28 -5.03
N GLY A 154 -8.05 -7.69 -4.88
CA GLY A 154 -9.16 -6.76 -4.71
C GLY A 154 -9.03 -5.88 -3.47
N LEU A 155 -8.62 -6.46 -2.32
CA LEU A 155 -8.36 -5.71 -1.09
C LEU A 155 -7.17 -4.77 -1.22
N LEU A 156 -6.12 -5.16 -1.94
CA LEU A 156 -4.99 -4.29 -2.26
C LEU A 156 -5.41 -3.08 -3.11
N MET A 157 -6.26 -3.30 -4.12
CA MET A 157 -6.82 -2.22 -4.94
C MET A 157 -7.68 -1.27 -4.12
N LEU A 158 -8.52 -1.78 -3.20
CA LEU A 158 -9.31 -0.96 -2.28
C LEU A 158 -8.42 -0.12 -1.36
N LEU A 159 -7.35 -0.71 -0.81
CA LEU A 159 -6.37 0.01 0.01
C LEU A 159 -5.79 1.21 -0.75
N PHE A 160 -5.32 1.00 -1.98
CA PHE A 160 -4.78 2.09 -2.77
C PHE A 160 -5.84 3.10 -3.21
N SER A 161 -7.06 2.68 -3.50
CA SER A 161 -8.19 3.57 -3.78
C SER A 161 -8.44 4.55 -2.63
N ASP A 162 -8.44 4.05 -1.38
CA ASP A 162 -8.62 4.88 -0.19
C ASP A 162 -7.42 5.81 0.05
N LEU A 163 -6.18 5.32 -0.15
CA LEU A 163 -4.98 6.15 -0.04
C LEU A 163 -4.92 7.27 -1.08
N ILE A 164 -5.36 7.00 -2.31
CA ILE A 164 -5.45 7.99 -3.38
C ILE A 164 -6.51 9.05 -3.03
N THR A 165 -7.67 8.63 -2.53
CA THR A 165 -8.73 9.53 -2.07
C THR A 165 -8.24 10.40 -0.92
N ASP A 166 -7.58 9.81 0.08
CA ASP A 166 -7.01 10.53 1.22
C ASP A 166 -5.95 11.57 0.79
N ASN A 167 -5.06 11.20 -0.16
CA ASN A 167 -4.08 12.13 -0.71
C ASN A 167 -4.73 13.28 -1.48
N ARG A 168 -5.73 12.98 -2.31
CA ARG A 168 -6.50 14.00 -3.02
C ARG A 168 -7.13 14.99 -2.06
N ASP A 169 -7.78 14.51 -1.00
CA ASP A 169 -8.46 15.35 -0.03
C ASP A 169 -7.44 16.18 0.80
N ALA A 170 -6.26 15.63 1.08
CA ALA A 170 -5.16 16.38 1.70
C ALA A 170 -4.64 17.50 0.78
N CYS A 171 -4.39 17.20 -0.50
CA CYS A 171 -3.96 18.20 -1.48
C CYS A 171 -4.99 19.34 -1.64
N LEU A 172 -6.28 19.01 -1.68
CA LEU A 172 -7.35 20.01 -1.77
C LEU A 172 -7.37 20.94 -0.54
N ARG A 173 -7.21 20.39 0.67
CA ARG A 173 -7.13 21.19 1.91
C ARG A 173 -5.93 22.13 1.92
N GLU A 174 -4.81 21.71 1.35
CA GLU A 174 -3.56 22.47 1.31
C GLU A 174 -3.41 23.36 0.07
N GLY A 175 -4.38 23.35 -0.84
CA GLY A 175 -4.32 24.12 -2.09
C GLY A 175 -3.21 23.66 -3.05
N LYS A 176 -2.76 22.41 -2.91
CA LYS A 176 -1.74 21.80 -3.78
C LYS A 176 -2.36 21.23 -5.05
N LEU A 177 -1.55 21.17 -6.10
CA LEU A 177 -1.93 20.47 -7.33
C LEU A 177 -2.08 18.98 -7.03
N LEU A 178 -3.19 18.40 -7.52
CA LEU A 178 -3.45 16.98 -7.42
C LEU A 178 -2.47 16.20 -8.29
N PRO A 179 -1.84 15.14 -7.80
CA PRO A 179 -1.23 14.14 -8.67
C PRO A 179 -2.35 13.52 -9.49
N TYR A 180 -2.28 13.69 -10.80
CA TYR A 180 -3.39 13.37 -11.69
C TYR A 180 -3.09 12.13 -12.52
N HIS A 181 -3.91 11.08 -12.34
CA HIS A 181 -3.99 9.98 -13.30
C HIS A 181 -4.86 10.44 -14.48
N ARG A 182 -4.29 10.52 -15.67
CA ARG A 182 -5.04 10.75 -16.90
C ARG A 182 -5.31 9.41 -17.59
N TYR A 183 -6.56 9.06 -17.70
CA TYR A 183 -6.91 8.06 -18.71
C TYR A 183 -6.44 8.55 -20.09
N PRO A 184 -5.96 7.66 -20.97
CA PRO A 184 -5.66 8.02 -22.34
C PRO A 184 -6.87 8.75 -22.97
N ASN A 185 -6.63 9.77 -23.79
CA ASN A 185 -7.71 10.53 -24.44
C ASN A 185 -8.67 9.63 -25.21
N SER A 186 -8.22 8.48 -25.74
CA SER A 186 -9.04 7.47 -26.38
C SER A 186 -10.19 6.99 -25.49
N VAL A 187 -9.93 6.76 -24.18
CA VAL A 187 -10.96 6.31 -23.23
C VAL A 187 -12.07 7.34 -23.09
N TYR A 188 -11.73 8.63 -23.01
CA TYR A 188 -12.74 9.70 -22.93
C TYR A 188 -13.54 9.82 -24.24
N VAL A 189 -12.87 9.65 -25.38
CA VAL A 189 -13.52 9.68 -26.70
C VAL A 189 -14.46 8.47 -26.85
N GLU A 190 -14.04 7.28 -26.49
CA GLU A 190 -14.86 6.07 -26.51
C GLU A 190 -16.10 6.24 -25.63
N HIS A 191 -15.95 6.68 -24.37
CA HIS A 191 -17.08 6.94 -23.49
C HIS A 191 -18.04 8.00 -24.05
N ALA A 192 -17.52 9.06 -24.68
CA ALA A 192 -18.35 10.08 -25.31
C ALA A 192 -19.13 9.52 -26.50
N VAL A 193 -18.49 8.72 -27.34
CA VAL A 193 -19.14 8.04 -28.49
C VAL A 193 -20.21 7.09 -28.00
N ASP A 194 -19.94 6.26 -27.02
CA ASP A 194 -20.88 5.31 -26.43
C ASP A 194 -22.07 6.03 -25.80
N TYR A 195 -21.83 7.14 -25.09
CA TYR A 195 -22.90 7.96 -24.54
C TYR A 195 -23.78 8.56 -25.63
N ILE A 196 -23.19 9.12 -26.69
CA ILE A 196 -23.93 9.67 -27.84
C ILE A 196 -24.72 8.57 -28.51
N ALA A 197 -24.11 7.43 -28.81
CA ALA A 197 -24.78 6.30 -29.48
C ALA A 197 -25.98 5.76 -28.66
N ALA A 198 -25.87 5.76 -27.32
CA ALA A 198 -26.94 5.30 -26.45
C ALA A 198 -28.06 6.33 -26.22
N ASN A 199 -27.85 7.60 -26.56
CA ASN A 199 -28.77 8.70 -26.22
C ASN A 199 -29.11 9.65 -27.38
N TYR A 200 -28.62 9.38 -28.61
CA TYR A 200 -28.79 10.30 -29.75
C TYR A 200 -30.24 10.58 -30.11
N ASP A 201 -31.16 9.67 -29.76
CA ASP A 201 -32.61 9.74 -30.01
C ASP A 201 -33.38 10.37 -28.84
N LYS A 202 -32.69 10.67 -27.71
CA LYS A 202 -33.28 11.27 -26.52
C LYS A 202 -33.05 12.78 -26.56
N ARG A 203 -34.09 13.58 -26.25
CA ARG A 203 -33.89 15.01 -26.00
C ARG A 203 -33.03 15.18 -24.72
N LEU A 204 -31.93 15.91 -24.88
CA LEU A 204 -31.14 16.42 -23.75
C LEU A 204 -31.96 17.39 -22.90
#